data_b36f16272602682e647bdb519727ff19
#
_entry.id   b36f16272602682e647bdb519727ff19
#
_cell.length_a   1.000
_cell.length_b   1.000
_cell.length_c   1.000
_cell.angle_alpha   90.00
_cell.angle_beta   90.00
_cell.angle_gamma   90.00
#
_symmetry.space_group_name_H-M   'P 1'
#
loop_
_entity.id
_entity.type
_entity.pdbx_description
1 polymer ?
#
loop_
_entity_poly.entity_id
_entity_poly.type
_entity_poly.pdbx_seq_one_letter_code
_entity_poly.pdbx_strand_id
1 'polypeptide(L)'
;MNAAKRHVVIVCNPSKKGIDAVRKQVDVQVAKHGYSRPTWIATVAKDGGLAAARRALARNPDLVLVIGGDGTIRAVADVFRDTGTPVGIIPRGTGNLLARNLGLPVADIKAAVRIAFEGLDKRIDIAHADTDGPMGPKSAIFLVMAGIGLDAAMAALTNPKLKERIGWLAYLSPILQAALRNEKRSLTVVLEDGQRAKRRQHTAIIGNCGVLTGGFLLMPEAKLDDGLLDVLALDPKSVFGWTRILRRVAVGSALRNSPNKTQILRGLPDITSMRYRQTPRVEWHMDEPVMVQVDGDPFGEVKSAVVTVLAGALTVRVP
;
A
#
# COMPACT_ATOMS: atom_id res chain seq x y z
N MET A 1 25.31 -13.19 -34.44
CA MET A 1 25.14 -13.52 -33.01
C MET A 1 23.66 -13.39 -32.68
N ASN A 2 22.93 -14.48 -32.37
CA ASN A 2 21.55 -14.38 -31.89
C ASN A 2 21.58 -13.72 -30.51
N ALA A 3 21.07 -12.49 -30.38
CA ALA A 3 20.90 -11.86 -29.08
C ALA A 3 20.06 -12.78 -28.21
N ALA A 4 20.52 -13.04 -26.99
CA ALA A 4 19.77 -13.84 -26.04
C ALA A 4 18.36 -13.24 -25.87
N LYS A 5 17.32 -14.06 -26.03
CA LYS A 5 15.94 -13.59 -25.86
C LYS A 5 15.73 -13.15 -24.41
N ARG A 6 15.11 -12.00 -24.22
CA ARG A 6 14.70 -11.52 -22.89
C ARG A 6 13.84 -12.55 -22.19
N HIS A 7 13.99 -12.66 -20.87
CA HIS A 7 13.31 -13.64 -20.04
C HIS A 7 12.31 -12.96 -19.11
N VAL A 8 11.06 -13.40 -19.14
CA VAL A 8 10.02 -12.97 -18.20
C VAL A 8 9.70 -14.06 -17.21
N VAL A 9 9.68 -13.73 -15.93
CA VAL A 9 9.26 -14.64 -14.85
C VAL A 9 7.96 -14.12 -14.24
N ILE A 10 7.03 -15.01 -13.95
CA ILE A 10 5.69 -14.68 -13.49
C ILE A 10 5.46 -15.31 -12.13
N VAL A 11 5.31 -14.49 -11.12
CA VAL A 11 4.88 -14.87 -9.76
C VAL A 11 3.36 -14.77 -9.70
N CYS A 12 2.68 -15.90 -9.54
CA CYS A 12 1.23 -15.99 -9.67
C CYS A 12 0.60 -16.64 -8.45
N ASN A 13 -0.43 -16.01 -7.88
CA ASN A 13 -1.28 -16.65 -6.90
C ASN A 13 -2.37 -17.48 -7.62
N PRO A 14 -2.28 -18.82 -7.61
CA PRO A 14 -3.15 -19.67 -8.40
C PRO A 14 -4.62 -19.67 -7.92
N SER A 15 -4.88 -19.25 -6.69
CA SER A 15 -6.24 -19.17 -6.13
C SER A 15 -7.07 -18.00 -6.68
N LYS A 16 -6.45 -17.09 -7.44
CA LYS A 16 -7.15 -15.90 -7.97
C LYS A 16 -7.94 -16.25 -9.23
N LYS A 17 -9.14 -15.68 -9.33
CA LYS A 17 -10.00 -15.88 -10.51
C LYS A 17 -9.41 -15.25 -11.77
N GLY A 18 -9.63 -15.89 -12.92
CA GLY A 18 -9.25 -15.34 -14.23
C GLY A 18 -7.79 -15.50 -14.61
N ILE A 19 -7.05 -16.41 -13.97
CA ILE A 19 -5.64 -16.69 -14.28
C ILE A 19 -5.47 -17.17 -15.73
N ASP A 20 -6.39 -17.98 -16.26
CA ASP A 20 -6.31 -18.46 -17.65
C ASP A 20 -6.45 -17.31 -18.66
N ALA A 21 -7.31 -16.32 -18.37
CA ALA A 21 -7.41 -15.12 -19.20
C ALA A 21 -6.12 -14.29 -19.15
N VAL A 22 -5.50 -14.16 -17.97
CA VAL A 22 -4.19 -13.51 -17.84
C VAL A 22 -3.14 -14.27 -18.63
N ARG A 23 -3.09 -15.61 -18.53
CA ARG A 23 -2.12 -16.46 -19.25
C ARG A 23 -2.20 -16.25 -20.76
N LYS A 24 -3.40 -16.26 -21.33
CA LYS A 24 -3.61 -15.99 -22.76
C LYS A 24 -3.08 -14.61 -23.18
N GLN A 25 -3.33 -13.58 -22.37
CA GLN A 25 -2.84 -12.24 -22.67
C GLN A 25 -1.31 -12.12 -22.53
N VAL A 26 -0.72 -12.79 -21.55
CA VAL A 26 0.75 -12.87 -21.39
C VAL A 26 1.38 -13.54 -22.59
N ASP A 27 0.85 -14.67 -23.07
CA ASP A 27 1.39 -15.39 -24.23
C ASP A 27 1.37 -14.50 -25.49
N VAL A 28 0.32 -13.69 -25.69
CA VAL A 28 0.25 -12.72 -26.78
C VAL A 28 1.38 -11.67 -26.66
N GLN A 29 1.60 -11.13 -25.49
CA GLN A 29 2.64 -10.11 -25.30
C GLN A 29 4.06 -10.70 -25.38
N VAL A 30 4.27 -11.90 -24.85
CA VAL A 30 5.54 -12.63 -24.97
C VAL A 30 5.92 -12.81 -26.44
N ALA A 31 4.96 -13.27 -27.28
CA ALA A 31 5.17 -13.42 -28.71
C ALA A 31 5.44 -12.10 -29.41
N LYS A 32 4.65 -11.07 -29.11
CA LYS A 32 4.77 -9.72 -29.69
C LYS A 32 6.12 -9.07 -29.42
N HIS A 33 6.66 -9.24 -28.21
CA HIS A 33 7.90 -8.56 -27.78
C HIS A 33 9.15 -9.46 -27.85
N GLY A 34 9.04 -10.64 -28.40
CA GLY A 34 10.18 -11.54 -28.61
C GLY A 34 10.82 -12.08 -27.34
N TYR A 35 10.04 -12.18 -26.24
CA TYR A 35 10.51 -12.84 -25.03
C TYR A 35 10.63 -14.36 -25.25
N SER A 36 11.49 -15.00 -24.47
CA SER A 36 11.51 -16.46 -24.38
C SER A 36 10.22 -16.99 -23.71
N ARG A 37 10.01 -18.31 -23.71
CA ARG A 37 8.87 -18.93 -23.03
C ARG A 37 8.84 -18.50 -21.56
N PRO A 38 7.74 -17.94 -21.05
CA PRO A 38 7.66 -17.40 -19.71
C PRO A 38 7.77 -18.50 -18.64
N THR A 39 8.47 -18.21 -17.54
CA THR A 39 8.52 -19.10 -16.39
C THR A 39 7.45 -18.73 -15.39
N TRP A 40 6.51 -19.66 -15.11
CA TRP A 40 5.44 -19.45 -14.14
C TRP A 40 5.81 -20.07 -12.79
N ILE A 41 5.73 -19.28 -11.73
CA ILE A 41 6.02 -19.69 -10.35
C ILE A 41 4.78 -19.41 -9.49
N ALA A 42 4.14 -20.48 -9.02
CA ALA A 42 2.99 -20.38 -8.14
C ALA A 42 3.43 -19.96 -6.73
N THR A 43 2.65 -19.05 -6.11
CA THR A 43 2.78 -18.72 -4.69
C THR A 43 2.08 -19.77 -3.83
N VAL A 44 2.51 -19.90 -2.58
CA VAL A 44 1.81 -20.66 -1.55
C VAL A 44 1.26 -19.69 -0.49
N ALA A 45 0.11 -20.04 0.11
CA ALA A 45 -0.55 -19.15 1.06
C ALA A 45 0.28 -18.90 2.33
N LYS A 46 1.07 -19.89 2.74
CA LYS A 46 1.81 -19.91 4.00
C LYS A 46 2.83 -18.76 4.14
N ASP A 47 3.46 -18.35 3.04
CA ASP A 47 4.53 -17.33 3.02
C ASP A 47 4.17 -16.06 2.26
N GLY A 48 2.90 -15.89 1.89
CA GLY A 48 2.42 -14.74 1.12
C GLY A 48 3.02 -14.61 -0.28
N GLY A 49 3.88 -15.56 -0.70
CA GLY A 49 4.57 -15.55 -1.99
C GLY A 49 6.06 -15.23 -1.92
N LEU A 50 6.65 -15.08 -0.73
CA LEU A 50 8.06 -14.71 -0.57
C LEU A 50 9.02 -15.75 -1.19
N ALA A 51 8.79 -17.05 -0.97
CA ALA A 51 9.60 -18.10 -1.58
C ALA A 51 9.46 -18.14 -3.11
N ALA A 52 8.27 -17.84 -3.64
CA ALA A 52 8.06 -17.72 -5.07
C ALA A 52 8.82 -16.54 -5.67
N ALA A 53 8.81 -15.38 -4.99
CA ALA A 53 9.56 -14.20 -5.40
C ALA A 53 11.09 -14.45 -5.41
N ARG A 54 11.62 -15.12 -4.37
CA ARG A 54 13.05 -15.51 -4.32
C ARG A 54 13.44 -16.45 -5.46
N ARG A 55 12.58 -17.43 -5.77
CA ARG A 55 12.80 -18.32 -6.92
C ARG A 55 12.74 -17.58 -8.25
N ALA A 56 11.91 -16.53 -8.33
CA ALA A 56 11.84 -15.69 -9.51
C ALA A 56 13.14 -14.88 -9.68
N LEU A 57 13.64 -14.26 -8.62
CA LEU A 57 14.89 -13.49 -8.65
C LEU A 57 16.08 -14.38 -9.05
N ALA A 58 16.16 -15.61 -8.53
CA ALA A 58 17.22 -16.57 -8.87
C ALA A 58 17.26 -16.97 -10.36
N ARG A 59 16.24 -16.60 -11.15
CA ARG A 59 16.18 -16.79 -12.60
C ARG A 59 16.73 -15.61 -13.40
N ASN A 60 17.20 -14.56 -12.73
CA ASN A 60 17.68 -13.31 -13.35
C ASN A 60 16.75 -12.80 -14.48
N PRO A 61 15.48 -12.49 -14.17
CA PRO A 61 14.54 -12.07 -15.20
C PRO A 61 14.83 -10.65 -15.70
N ASP A 62 14.58 -10.39 -16.97
CA ASP A 62 14.56 -9.02 -17.53
C ASP A 62 13.27 -8.28 -17.18
N LEU A 63 12.23 -9.03 -16.81
CA LEU A 63 10.93 -8.52 -16.34
C LEU A 63 10.31 -9.54 -15.41
N VAL A 64 9.84 -9.11 -14.25
CA VAL A 64 9.01 -9.96 -13.39
C VAL A 64 7.56 -9.47 -13.42
N LEU A 65 6.61 -10.38 -13.65
CA LEU A 65 5.19 -10.09 -13.54
C LEU A 65 4.66 -10.65 -12.22
N VAL A 66 3.89 -9.85 -11.49
CA VAL A 66 3.20 -10.29 -10.30
C VAL A 66 1.69 -10.30 -10.52
N ILE A 67 1.08 -11.49 -10.39
CA ILE A 67 -0.36 -11.69 -10.54
C ILE A 67 -0.93 -12.05 -9.17
N GLY A 68 -1.52 -11.05 -8.50
CA GLY A 68 -1.99 -11.24 -7.12
C GLY A 68 -2.67 -10.03 -6.52
N GLY A 69 -2.87 -10.05 -5.21
CA GLY A 69 -3.30 -8.92 -4.39
C GLY A 69 -2.12 -8.24 -3.71
N ASP A 70 -2.43 -7.27 -2.85
CA ASP A 70 -1.45 -6.39 -2.20
C ASP A 70 -0.36 -7.18 -1.45
N GLY A 71 -0.71 -8.25 -0.72
CA GLY A 71 0.28 -9.08 -0.02
C GLY A 71 1.26 -9.81 -0.96
N THR A 72 0.80 -10.30 -2.11
CA THR A 72 1.69 -10.93 -3.11
C THR A 72 2.59 -9.90 -3.77
N ILE A 73 2.04 -8.71 -4.06
CA ILE A 73 2.80 -7.59 -4.62
C ILE A 73 3.89 -7.16 -3.63
N ARG A 74 3.56 -7.04 -2.35
CA ARG A 74 4.51 -6.72 -1.27
C ARG A 74 5.64 -7.75 -1.18
N ALA A 75 5.32 -9.05 -1.23
CA ALA A 75 6.33 -10.11 -1.20
C ALA A 75 7.30 -10.05 -2.39
N VAL A 76 6.80 -9.73 -3.60
CA VAL A 76 7.65 -9.53 -4.78
C VAL A 76 8.47 -8.25 -4.63
N ALA A 77 7.87 -7.15 -4.17
CA ALA A 77 8.58 -5.89 -3.95
C ALA A 77 9.72 -6.03 -2.93
N ASP A 78 9.52 -6.79 -1.85
CA ASP A 78 10.56 -7.05 -0.85
C ASP A 78 11.80 -7.73 -1.43
N VAL A 79 11.59 -8.67 -2.36
CA VAL A 79 12.69 -9.43 -3.00
C VAL A 79 13.33 -8.66 -4.14
N PHE A 80 12.55 -7.89 -4.89
CA PHE A 80 13.03 -7.19 -6.09
C PHE A 80 13.45 -5.73 -5.84
N ARG A 81 13.33 -5.24 -4.61
CA ARG A 81 13.88 -3.93 -4.26
C ARG A 81 15.38 -3.89 -4.56
N ASP A 82 15.85 -2.75 -5.02
CA ASP A 82 17.24 -2.46 -5.34
C ASP A 82 17.89 -3.34 -6.43
N THR A 83 17.11 -4.24 -7.08
CA THR A 83 17.63 -5.07 -8.18
C THR A 83 17.62 -4.37 -9.52
N GLY A 84 16.85 -3.31 -9.68
CA GLY A 84 16.63 -2.63 -10.96
C GLY A 84 15.72 -3.41 -11.94
N THR A 85 15.36 -4.65 -11.65
CA THR A 85 14.45 -5.44 -12.48
C THR A 85 13.06 -4.85 -12.48
N PRO A 86 12.47 -4.51 -13.65
CA PRO A 86 11.12 -3.99 -13.71
C PRO A 86 10.06 -4.99 -13.21
N VAL A 87 9.11 -4.50 -12.41
CA VAL A 87 7.99 -5.27 -11.90
C VAL A 87 6.70 -4.84 -12.60
N GLY A 88 6.12 -5.74 -13.38
CA GLY A 88 4.80 -5.56 -13.98
C GLY A 88 3.71 -6.08 -13.04
N ILE A 89 2.76 -5.24 -12.66
CA ILE A 89 1.70 -5.57 -11.71
C ILE A 89 0.41 -5.88 -12.47
N ILE A 90 -0.14 -7.07 -12.24
CA ILE A 90 -1.45 -7.50 -12.76
C ILE A 90 -2.37 -7.70 -11.55
N PRO A 91 -3.19 -6.70 -11.20
CA PRO A 91 -3.93 -6.68 -9.95
C PRO A 91 -5.07 -7.70 -9.95
N ARG A 92 -5.03 -8.67 -9.03
CA ARG A 92 -6.06 -9.71 -8.85
C ARG A 92 -6.50 -9.86 -7.38
N GLY A 93 -6.25 -8.85 -6.57
CA GLY A 93 -6.70 -8.74 -5.18
C GLY A 93 -8.06 -8.05 -5.05
N THR A 94 -8.51 -7.91 -3.80
CA THR A 94 -9.72 -7.15 -3.45
C THR A 94 -9.42 -5.65 -3.34
N GLY A 95 -8.33 -5.28 -2.66
CA GLY A 95 -7.93 -3.88 -2.45
C GLY A 95 -7.20 -3.31 -3.67
N ASN A 96 -6.15 -3.98 -4.10
CA ASN A 96 -5.24 -3.53 -5.15
C ASN A 96 -4.79 -2.08 -4.93
N LEU A 97 -4.38 -1.76 -3.69
CA LEU A 97 -4.13 -0.39 -3.26
C LEU A 97 -2.95 0.24 -4.00
N LEU A 98 -1.83 -0.47 -4.08
CA LEU A 98 -0.68 0.02 -4.83
C LEU A 98 -1.03 0.22 -6.31
N ALA A 99 -1.70 -0.76 -6.93
CA ALA A 99 -2.09 -0.67 -8.34
C ALA A 99 -2.98 0.56 -8.62
N ARG A 100 -3.91 0.87 -7.72
CA ARG A 100 -4.76 2.07 -7.81
C ARG A 100 -3.96 3.37 -7.68
N ASN A 101 -2.99 3.42 -6.78
CA ASN A 101 -2.13 4.59 -6.60
C ASN A 101 -1.18 4.79 -7.79
N LEU A 102 -0.81 3.72 -8.49
CA LEU A 102 -0.03 3.75 -9.72
C LEU A 102 -0.88 4.03 -10.98
N GLY A 103 -2.20 4.17 -10.86
CA GLY A 103 -3.08 4.37 -12.01
C GLY A 103 -3.29 3.13 -12.88
N LEU A 104 -2.96 1.94 -12.39
CA LEU A 104 -3.11 0.70 -13.13
C LEU A 104 -4.59 0.28 -13.26
N PRO A 105 -5.00 -0.28 -14.39
CA PRO A 105 -6.37 -0.74 -14.61
C PRO A 105 -6.65 -2.03 -13.81
N VAL A 106 -7.43 -1.89 -12.72
CA VAL A 106 -7.73 -3.04 -11.83
C VAL A 106 -8.82 -3.96 -12.37
N ALA A 107 -9.65 -3.49 -13.28
CA ALA A 107 -10.75 -4.27 -13.87
C ALA A 107 -10.44 -4.82 -15.27
N ASP A 108 -9.49 -4.23 -15.98
CA ASP A 108 -9.12 -4.61 -17.35
C ASP A 108 -7.81 -5.38 -17.37
N ILE A 109 -7.93 -6.72 -17.45
CA ILE A 109 -6.78 -7.63 -17.51
C ILE A 109 -5.90 -7.35 -18.73
N LYS A 110 -6.52 -7.11 -19.90
CA LYS A 110 -5.79 -6.90 -21.15
C LYS A 110 -4.93 -5.65 -21.09
N ALA A 111 -5.49 -4.56 -20.58
CA ALA A 111 -4.77 -3.31 -20.40
C ALA A 111 -3.67 -3.46 -19.32
N ALA A 112 -3.95 -4.13 -18.18
CA ALA A 112 -2.96 -4.36 -17.15
C ALA A 112 -1.76 -5.17 -17.67
N VAL A 113 -2.01 -6.26 -18.41
CA VAL A 113 -0.93 -7.07 -19.01
C VAL A 113 -0.16 -6.25 -20.04
N ARG A 114 -0.85 -5.48 -20.89
CA ARG A 114 -0.18 -4.61 -21.87
C ARG A 114 0.77 -3.62 -21.18
N ILE A 115 0.31 -2.92 -20.14
CA ILE A 115 1.15 -1.98 -19.39
C ILE A 115 2.35 -2.70 -18.74
N ALA A 116 2.16 -3.89 -18.22
CA ALA A 116 3.24 -4.67 -17.62
C ALA A 116 4.39 -4.97 -18.62
N PHE A 117 4.11 -5.06 -19.93
CA PHE A 117 5.11 -5.27 -20.98
C PHE A 117 5.57 -3.99 -21.66
N GLU A 118 4.67 -3.04 -21.90
CA GLU A 118 4.88 -1.86 -22.75
C GLU A 118 4.96 -0.54 -21.98
N GLY A 119 4.59 -0.55 -20.70
CA GLY A 119 4.56 0.65 -19.86
C GLY A 119 5.95 1.23 -19.59
N LEU A 120 5.95 2.42 -19.02
CA LEU A 120 7.17 3.12 -18.63
C LEU A 120 7.73 2.56 -17.33
N ASP A 121 9.05 2.54 -17.19
CA ASP A 121 9.72 2.23 -15.93
C ASP A 121 9.65 3.44 -15.01
N LYS A 122 9.04 3.24 -13.84
CA LYS A 122 8.99 4.24 -12.77
C LYS A 122 9.63 3.67 -11.51
N ARG A 123 10.59 4.39 -10.96
CA ARG A 123 11.11 4.06 -9.63
C ARG A 123 10.16 4.61 -8.58
N ILE A 124 9.81 3.77 -7.62
CA ILE A 124 8.95 4.13 -6.50
C ILE A 124 9.62 3.82 -5.17
N ASP A 125 9.18 4.53 -4.16
CA ASP A 125 9.64 4.37 -2.79
C ASP A 125 9.00 3.16 -2.13
N ILE A 126 9.70 2.58 -1.17
CA ILE A 126 9.23 1.53 -0.29
C ILE A 126 9.41 2.02 1.15
N ALA A 127 8.44 1.81 2.01
CA ALA A 127 8.61 2.02 3.43
C ALA A 127 9.15 0.75 4.09
N HIS A 128 10.19 0.88 4.91
CA HIS A 128 10.80 -0.18 5.69
C HIS A 128 10.58 0.09 7.18
N ALA A 129 10.03 -0.87 7.90
CA ALA A 129 9.74 -0.78 9.32
C ALA A 129 10.55 -1.81 10.11
N ASP A 130 11.37 -1.33 11.04
CA ASP A 130 11.97 -2.13 12.11
C ASP A 130 11.15 -1.91 13.37
N THR A 131 10.65 -2.98 13.97
CA THR A 131 9.74 -2.92 15.10
C THR A 131 10.24 -3.79 16.24
N ASP A 132 9.89 -3.42 17.46
CA ASP A 132 10.07 -4.24 18.64
C ASP A 132 8.76 -4.31 19.44
N GLY A 133 8.55 -5.44 20.09
CA GLY A 133 7.32 -5.71 20.84
C GLY A 133 7.39 -7.02 21.64
N PRO A 134 6.28 -7.50 22.20
CA PRO A 134 6.25 -8.69 23.07
C PRO A 134 6.78 -9.96 22.39
N MET A 135 6.75 -10.03 21.06
CA MET A 135 7.26 -11.18 20.28
C MET A 135 8.69 -10.96 19.77
N GLY A 136 9.39 -9.97 20.29
CA GLY A 136 10.72 -9.58 19.86
C GLY A 136 10.76 -8.74 18.59
N PRO A 137 11.99 -8.42 18.12
CA PRO A 137 12.18 -7.56 16.95
C PRO A 137 11.70 -8.21 15.66
N LYS A 138 11.08 -7.42 14.80
CA LYS A 138 10.64 -7.82 13.47
C LYS A 138 10.92 -6.70 12.47
N SER A 139 11.17 -7.10 11.24
CA SER A 139 11.34 -6.18 10.12
C SER A 139 10.36 -6.51 9.00
N ALA A 140 9.80 -5.50 8.37
CA ALA A 140 8.91 -5.65 7.23
C ALA A 140 8.96 -4.41 6.33
N ILE A 141 8.60 -4.60 5.08
CA ILE A 141 8.30 -3.48 4.18
C ILE A 141 6.79 -3.27 4.06
N PHE A 142 6.40 -2.06 3.66
CA PHE A 142 5.06 -1.78 3.17
C PHE A 142 5.11 -0.83 1.96
N LEU A 143 4.09 -0.96 1.13
CA LEU A 143 3.99 -0.22 -0.13
C LEU A 143 2.94 0.88 -0.06
N VAL A 144 1.99 0.73 0.86
CA VAL A 144 0.83 1.64 0.98
C VAL A 144 0.84 2.34 2.32
N MET A 145 0.67 1.62 3.41
CA MET A 145 0.65 2.21 4.75
C MET A 145 0.81 1.20 5.88
N ALA A 146 1.28 1.70 7.02
CA ALA A 146 1.20 1.04 8.31
C ALA A 146 0.48 1.93 9.32
N GLY A 147 -0.16 1.33 10.32
CA GLY A 147 -0.88 2.15 11.30
C GLY A 147 -1.41 1.42 12.51
N ILE A 148 -1.82 2.20 13.50
CA ILE A 148 -2.49 1.78 14.72
C ILE A 148 -3.90 2.37 14.77
N GLY A 149 -4.82 1.70 15.49
CA GLY A 149 -6.22 2.16 15.62
C GLY A 149 -7.04 1.99 14.35
N LEU A 150 -6.53 1.24 13.36
CA LEU A 150 -7.21 0.94 12.09
C LEU A 150 -8.08 -0.32 12.17
N ASP A 151 -8.04 -1.06 13.28
CA ASP A 151 -8.64 -2.38 13.43
C ASP A 151 -10.13 -2.39 13.08
N ALA A 152 -10.86 -1.37 13.55
CA ALA A 152 -12.29 -1.25 13.28
C ALA A 152 -12.58 -0.88 11.81
N ALA A 153 -11.75 -0.04 11.20
CA ALA A 153 -11.87 0.31 9.78
C ALA A 153 -11.55 -0.89 8.88
N MET A 154 -10.54 -1.67 9.26
CA MET A 154 -10.12 -2.85 8.51
C MET A 154 -11.06 -4.04 8.67
N ALA A 155 -11.66 -4.24 9.85
CA ALA A 155 -12.70 -5.26 10.05
C ALA A 155 -13.91 -5.04 9.13
N ALA A 156 -14.26 -3.79 8.83
CA ALA A 156 -15.31 -3.47 7.86
C ALA A 156 -14.90 -3.75 6.42
N LEU A 157 -13.61 -3.61 6.10
CA LEU A 157 -13.08 -3.93 4.76
C LEU A 157 -13.14 -5.42 4.45
N THR A 158 -13.15 -6.28 5.47
CA THR A 158 -13.18 -7.74 5.33
C THR A 158 -14.58 -8.33 5.16
N ASN A 159 -15.66 -7.56 5.38
CA ASN A 159 -17.02 -8.06 5.19
C ASN A 159 -17.57 -7.78 3.77
N PRO A 160 -17.53 -8.77 2.84
CA PRO A 160 -17.93 -8.55 1.44
C PRO A 160 -19.42 -8.20 1.28
N LYS A 161 -20.30 -8.73 2.14
CA LYS A 161 -21.75 -8.50 2.06
C LYS A 161 -22.15 -7.07 2.45
N LEU A 162 -21.42 -6.45 3.35
CA LEU A 162 -21.66 -5.07 3.77
C LEU A 162 -21.20 -4.09 2.66
N LYS A 163 -20.11 -4.43 1.99
CA LYS A 163 -19.51 -3.66 0.91
C LYS A 163 -20.40 -3.53 -0.33
N GLU A 164 -21.13 -4.61 -0.69
CA GLU A 164 -22.03 -4.63 -1.85
C GLU A 164 -23.30 -3.81 -1.64
N ARG A 165 -23.81 -3.73 -0.39
CA ARG A 165 -25.10 -3.07 -0.09
C ARG A 165 -25.01 -1.59 0.24
N ILE A 166 -23.95 -1.13 0.88
CA ILE A 166 -23.86 0.20 1.49
C ILE A 166 -22.71 1.05 0.95
N GLY A 167 -21.87 0.50 0.07
CA GLY A 167 -20.74 1.23 -0.55
C GLY A 167 -19.83 1.89 0.49
N TRP A 168 -19.57 3.20 0.33
CA TRP A 168 -18.69 3.95 1.23
C TRP A 168 -19.23 4.09 2.67
N LEU A 169 -20.55 4.02 2.88
CA LEU A 169 -21.16 4.05 4.21
C LEU A 169 -20.75 2.84 5.07
N ALA A 170 -20.32 1.74 4.46
CA ALA A 170 -19.77 0.59 5.20
C ALA A 170 -18.52 0.96 6.00
N TYR A 171 -17.79 1.99 5.58
CA TYR A 171 -16.61 2.49 6.29
C TYR A 171 -16.94 3.43 7.45
N LEU A 172 -18.16 4.02 7.46
CA LEU A 172 -18.58 4.92 8.53
C LEU A 172 -18.85 4.17 9.83
N SER A 173 -19.45 2.97 9.75
CA SER A 173 -19.85 2.20 10.93
C SER A 173 -18.65 1.85 11.84
N PRO A 174 -17.52 1.33 11.35
CA PRO A 174 -16.36 1.04 12.19
C PRO A 174 -15.61 2.28 12.69
N ILE A 175 -15.54 3.34 11.87
CA ILE A 175 -14.98 4.63 12.31
C ILE A 175 -15.85 5.20 13.45
N LEU A 176 -17.17 5.09 13.32
CA LEU A 176 -18.11 5.52 14.35
C LEU A 176 -18.02 4.64 15.60
N GLN A 177 -17.88 3.32 15.47
CA GLN A 177 -17.66 2.41 16.57
C GLN A 177 -16.32 2.68 17.29
N ALA A 178 -15.23 2.93 16.56
CA ALA A 178 -13.95 3.33 17.12
C ALA A 178 -14.07 4.68 17.86
N ALA A 179 -14.83 5.62 17.30
CA ALA A 179 -15.13 6.91 17.93
C ALA A 179 -15.92 6.76 19.22
N LEU A 180 -16.90 5.85 19.24
CA LEU A 180 -17.74 5.57 20.42
C LEU A 180 -16.96 4.82 21.52
N ARG A 181 -16.03 3.95 21.17
CA ARG A 181 -15.18 3.26 22.15
C ARG A 181 -14.17 4.18 22.82
N ASN A 182 -13.89 5.36 22.22
CA ASN A 182 -12.96 6.40 22.73
C ASN A 182 -11.60 5.85 23.21
N GLU A 183 -11.14 4.76 22.61
CA GLU A 183 -9.86 4.12 22.94
C GLU A 183 -8.72 4.94 22.36
N LYS A 184 -8.15 5.83 23.19
CA LYS A 184 -6.96 6.58 22.83
C LYS A 184 -5.72 5.88 23.34
N ARG A 185 -4.75 5.77 22.47
CA ARG A 185 -3.44 5.18 22.78
C ARG A 185 -2.38 6.27 22.90
N SER A 186 -1.50 6.14 23.88
CA SER A 186 -0.38 7.05 24.06
C SER A 186 0.72 6.68 23.08
N LEU A 187 1.06 7.62 22.22
CA LEU A 187 2.10 7.46 21.21
C LEU A 187 3.06 8.65 21.27
N THR A 188 4.35 8.37 21.35
CA THR A 188 5.40 9.33 21.08
C THR A 188 5.86 9.16 19.64
N VAL A 189 5.79 10.23 18.87
CA VAL A 189 6.30 10.31 17.50
C VAL A 189 7.56 11.15 17.51
N VAL A 190 8.62 10.65 16.91
CA VAL A 190 9.87 11.39 16.68
C VAL A 190 10.11 11.44 15.18
N LEU A 191 10.24 12.62 14.61
CA LEU A 191 10.55 12.84 13.20
C LEU A 191 12.08 12.95 13.02
N GLU A 192 12.56 12.85 11.79
CA GLU A 192 13.99 12.91 11.48
C GLU A 192 14.64 14.22 11.90
N ASP A 193 13.93 15.34 11.84
CA ASP A 193 14.38 16.65 12.31
C ASP A 193 14.50 16.79 13.85
N GLY A 194 14.25 15.71 14.58
CA GLY A 194 14.29 15.66 16.04
C GLY A 194 13.01 16.17 16.72
N GLN A 195 12.02 16.64 15.96
CA GLN A 195 10.74 17.03 16.57
C GLN A 195 10.09 15.82 17.24
N ARG A 196 9.77 15.98 18.52
CA ARG A 196 9.16 14.95 19.36
C ARG A 196 7.82 15.40 19.89
N ALA A 197 6.81 14.54 19.75
CA ALA A 197 5.48 14.80 20.28
C ALA A 197 4.91 13.55 20.96
N LYS A 198 4.63 13.62 22.26
CA LYS A 198 3.87 12.58 22.99
C LYS A 198 2.41 13.00 23.07
N ARG A 199 1.51 12.13 22.60
CA ARG A 199 0.07 12.44 22.59
C ARG A 199 -0.77 11.16 22.71
N ARG A 200 -1.96 11.32 23.28
CA ARG A 200 -3.01 10.30 23.21
C ARG A 200 -3.85 10.55 21.96
N GLN A 201 -3.97 9.55 21.11
CA GLN A 201 -4.68 9.66 19.84
C GLN A 201 -5.42 8.35 19.49
N HIS A 202 -6.46 8.46 18.67
CA HIS A 202 -7.26 7.32 18.25
C HIS A 202 -6.55 6.50 17.17
N THR A 203 -5.93 7.18 16.22
CA THR A 203 -5.32 6.57 15.04
C THR A 203 -4.06 7.30 14.67
N ALA A 204 -3.00 6.55 14.35
CA ALA A 204 -1.80 7.06 13.70
C ALA A 204 -1.47 6.18 12.51
N ILE A 205 -1.12 6.80 11.40
CA ILE A 205 -0.84 6.17 10.12
C ILE A 205 0.47 6.72 9.58
N ILE A 206 1.32 5.83 9.07
CA ILE A 206 2.46 6.17 8.23
C ILE A 206 2.13 5.67 6.83
N GLY A 207 2.04 6.55 5.86
CA GLY A 207 1.68 6.23 4.49
C GLY A 207 2.83 6.47 3.52
N ASN A 208 2.84 5.67 2.47
CA ASN A 208 3.64 5.84 1.26
C ASN A 208 2.73 6.14 0.06
N CYS A 209 1.42 5.97 0.25
CA CYS A 209 0.37 6.23 -0.73
C CYS A 209 -0.79 7.01 -0.12
N GLY A 210 -1.45 7.84 -0.93
CA GLY A 210 -2.54 8.70 -0.47
C GLY A 210 -3.93 8.11 -0.61
N VAL A 211 -4.14 7.18 -1.57
CA VAL A 211 -5.47 6.68 -1.94
C VAL A 211 -5.74 5.32 -1.33
N LEU A 212 -6.87 5.22 -0.63
CA LEU A 212 -7.41 3.99 -0.04
C LEU A 212 -8.36 3.25 -0.98
N THR A 213 -8.80 2.05 -0.53
CA THR A 213 -9.89 1.31 -1.18
C THR A 213 -11.12 2.18 -1.36
N GLY A 214 -11.80 2.04 -2.51
CA GLY A 214 -12.94 2.89 -2.85
C GLY A 214 -12.57 4.26 -3.40
N GLY A 215 -11.27 4.56 -3.57
CA GLY A 215 -10.78 5.81 -4.13
C GLY A 215 -10.75 6.97 -3.13
N PHE A 216 -10.84 6.69 -1.83
CA PHE A 216 -10.75 7.71 -0.78
C PHE A 216 -9.34 8.28 -0.69
N LEU A 217 -9.22 9.59 -0.83
CA LEU A 217 -7.96 10.31 -0.68
C LEU A 217 -7.75 10.70 0.79
N LEU A 218 -6.96 9.91 1.51
CA LEU A 218 -6.66 10.15 2.93
C LEU A 218 -5.48 11.10 3.11
N MET A 219 -4.42 10.90 2.33
CA MET A 219 -3.19 11.69 2.37
C MET A 219 -2.96 12.35 0.99
N PRO A 220 -3.44 13.58 0.80
CA PRO A 220 -3.48 14.22 -0.52
C PRO A 220 -2.10 14.63 -1.04
N GLU A 221 -1.11 14.77 -0.18
CA GLU A 221 0.26 15.15 -0.54
C GLU A 221 1.16 13.94 -0.78
N ALA A 222 0.72 12.73 -0.38
CA ALA A 222 1.50 11.51 -0.54
C ALA A 222 1.82 11.21 -2.00
N LYS A 223 3.09 10.94 -2.25
CA LYS A 223 3.64 10.53 -3.54
C LYS A 223 4.49 9.30 -3.36
N LEU A 224 4.54 8.46 -4.37
CA LEU A 224 5.28 7.20 -4.37
C LEU A 224 6.77 7.37 -4.72
N ASP A 225 7.24 8.59 -4.99
CA ASP A 225 8.53 8.85 -5.62
C ASP A 225 9.20 10.17 -5.16
N ASP A 226 8.86 10.66 -3.97
CA ASP A 226 9.43 11.92 -3.43
C ASP A 226 10.40 11.71 -2.25
N GLY A 227 10.66 10.45 -1.88
CA GLY A 227 11.57 10.11 -0.79
C GLY A 227 11.00 10.44 0.60
N LEU A 228 9.68 10.58 0.73
CA LEU A 228 9.03 10.97 1.97
C LEU A 228 7.94 9.96 2.38
N LEU A 229 7.76 9.85 3.69
CA LEU A 229 6.64 9.18 4.32
C LEU A 229 5.65 10.23 4.82
N ASP A 230 4.37 9.90 4.73
CA ASP A 230 3.26 10.75 5.17
C ASP A 230 2.77 10.28 6.53
N VAL A 231 3.00 11.09 7.57
CA VAL A 231 2.59 10.77 8.95
C VAL A 231 1.29 11.48 9.26
N LEU A 232 0.24 10.72 9.49
CA LEU A 232 -1.11 11.19 9.80
C LEU A 232 -1.53 10.75 11.19
N ALA A 233 -1.92 11.70 12.04
CA ALA A 233 -2.50 11.42 13.34
C ALA A 233 -3.92 11.98 13.44
N LEU A 234 -4.85 11.14 13.91
CA LEU A 234 -6.26 11.50 14.07
C LEU A 234 -6.64 11.44 15.55
N ASP A 235 -7.10 12.59 16.09
CA ASP A 235 -7.56 12.73 17.47
C ASP A 235 -8.86 13.54 17.53
N PRO A 236 -9.97 13.08 16.94
CA PRO A 236 -11.24 13.77 17.07
C PRO A 236 -11.78 13.62 18.49
N LYS A 237 -12.13 14.75 19.11
CA LYS A 237 -12.67 14.80 20.49
C LYS A 237 -14.17 14.53 20.57
N SER A 238 -14.87 14.48 19.44
CA SER A 238 -16.32 14.33 19.36
C SER A 238 -16.74 13.75 18.01
N VAL A 239 -17.99 13.33 17.91
CA VAL A 239 -18.61 12.89 16.64
C VAL A 239 -18.50 13.99 15.56
N PHE A 240 -18.64 15.27 15.93
CA PHE A 240 -18.44 16.39 15.01
C PHE A 240 -17.00 16.49 14.48
N GLY A 241 -16.00 16.08 15.28
CA GLY A 241 -14.62 15.99 14.81
C GLY A 241 -14.47 14.93 13.69
N TRP A 242 -15.13 13.78 13.86
CA TRP A 242 -15.15 12.73 12.84
C TRP A 242 -15.87 13.17 11.56
N THR A 243 -17.00 13.87 11.65
CA THR A 243 -17.72 14.35 10.47
C THR A 243 -16.89 15.36 9.66
N ARG A 244 -16.09 16.21 10.34
CA ARG A 244 -15.16 17.14 9.66
C ARG A 244 -14.05 16.38 8.91
N ILE A 245 -13.45 15.36 9.54
CA ILE A 245 -12.44 14.50 8.89
C ILE A 245 -13.04 13.82 7.66
N LEU A 246 -14.21 13.18 7.81
CA LEU A 246 -14.90 12.50 6.72
C LEU A 246 -15.24 13.46 5.56
N ARG A 247 -15.72 14.67 5.88
CA ARG A 247 -15.98 15.69 4.84
C ARG A 247 -14.71 16.07 4.09
N ARG A 248 -13.58 16.26 4.80
CA ARG A 248 -12.28 16.57 4.16
C ARG A 248 -11.82 15.43 3.24
N VAL A 249 -11.94 14.18 3.68
CA VAL A 249 -11.63 13.00 2.87
C VAL A 249 -12.56 12.91 1.66
N ALA A 250 -13.86 13.16 1.81
CA ALA A 250 -14.83 13.15 0.71
C ALA A 250 -14.53 14.25 -0.33
N VAL A 251 -14.25 15.48 0.12
CA VAL A 251 -13.85 16.58 -0.77
C VAL A 251 -12.54 16.24 -1.49
N GLY A 252 -11.53 15.74 -0.76
CA GLY A 252 -10.27 15.30 -1.35
C GLY A 252 -10.46 14.22 -2.40
N SER A 253 -11.35 13.27 -2.15
CA SER A 253 -11.67 12.19 -3.07
C SER A 253 -12.36 12.68 -4.34
N ALA A 254 -13.27 13.65 -4.22
CA ALA A 254 -13.91 14.29 -5.36
C ALA A 254 -12.90 15.08 -6.22
N LEU A 255 -11.92 15.69 -5.58
CA LEU A 255 -10.86 16.46 -6.24
C LEU A 255 -9.63 15.62 -6.65
N ARG A 256 -9.67 14.31 -6.50
CA ARG A 256 -8.52 13.40 -6.72
C ARG A 256 -7.80 13.62 -8.04
N ASN A 257 -8.54 13.84 -9.11
CA ASN A 257 -8.00 14.04 -10.46
C ASN A 257 -7.75 15.53 -10.80
N SER A 258 -8.01 16.44 -9.86
CA SER A 258 -7.76 17.87 -10.07
C SER A 258 -6.27 18.19 -9.92
N PRO A 259 -5.67 18.95 -10.85
CA PRO A 259 -4.27 19.39 -10.71
C PRO A 259 -4.08 20.31 -9.48
N ASN A 260 -5.12 21.02 -9.07
CA ASN A 260 -5.10 21.98 -7.95
C ASN A 260 -5.60 21.39 -6.63
N LYS A 261 -5.74 20.04 -6.53
CA LYS A 261 -6.32 19.37 -5.34
C LYS A 261 -5.66 19.79 -4.04
N THR A 262 -4.33 19.82 -4.00
CA THR A 262 -3.55 20.14 -2.79
C THR A 262 -3.79 21.59 -2.36
N GLN A 263 -3.80 22.52 -3.31
CA GLN A 263 -4.05 23.95 -3.03
C GLN A 263 -5.47 24.17 -2.48
N ILE A 264 -6.47 23.53 -3.10
CA ILE A 264 -7.87 23.62 -2.63
C ILE A 264 -8.00 23.03 -1.22
N LEU A 265 -7.37 21.87 -0.96
CA LEU A 265 -7.43 21.22 0.35
C LEU A 265 -6.68 22.01 1.43
N ARG A 266 -5.59 22.69 1.09
CA ARG A 266 -4.88 23.62 2.01
C ARG A 266 -5.71 24.86 2.33
N GLY A 267 -6.56 25.31 1.43
CA GLY A 267 -7.49 26.43 1.65
C GLY A 267 -8.70 26.08 2.52
N LEU A 268 -8.94 24.79 2.82
CA LEU A 268 -10.00 24.41 3.77
C LEU A 268 -9.56 24.70 5.21
N PRO A 269 -10.52 25.03 6.10
CA PRO A 269 -10.23 25.25 7.53
C PRO A 269 -9.44 24.07 8.13
N ASP A 270 -8.43 24.39 8.93
CA ASP A 270 -7.64 23.39 9.63
C ASP A 270 -8.51 22.55 10.56
N ILE A 271 -8.32 21.23 10.49
CA ILE A 271 -8.95 20.29 11.38
C ILE A 271 -7.97 20.02 12.53
N THR A 272 -8.18 20.66 13.68
CA THR A 272 -7.31 20.51 14.87
C THR A 272 -7.15 19.07 15.34
N SER A 273 -8.07 18.19 14.94
CA SER A 273 -8.06 16.77 15.23
C SER A 273 -7.34 15.93 14.17
N MET A 274 -6.76 16.55 13.14
CA MET A 274 -5.99 15.90 12.07
C MET A 274 -4.64 16.58 11.96
N ARG A 275 -3.57 15.83 12.15
CA ARG A 275 -2.20 16.33 12.03
C ARG A 275 -1.49 15.56 10.94
N TYR A 276 -0.82 16.28 10.09
CA TYR A 276 -0.13 15.76 8.93
C TYR A 276 1.30 16.29 8.87
N ARG A 277 2.25 15.41 8.60
CA ARG A 277 3.66 15.73 8.40
C ARG A 277 4.26 14.79 7.35
N GLN A 278 5.28 15.27 6.66
CA GLN A 278 6.11 14.47 5.76
C GLN A 278 7.52 14.39 6.32
N THR A 279 8.14 13.22 6.25
CA THR A 279 9.48 12.95 6.77
C THR A 279 10.05 11.71 6.11
N PRO A 280 11.34 11.61 5.83
CA PRO A 280 11.94 10.37 5.31
C PRO A 280 12.08 9.29 6.40
N ARG A 281 12.02 9.68 7.69
CA ARG A 281 12.14 8.75 8.82
C ARG A 281 11.22 9.18 9.97
N VAL A 282 10.58 8.20 10.60
CA VAL A 282 9.76 8.42 11.79
C VAL A 282 9.95 7.29 12.80
N GLU A 283 10.00 7.65 14.07
CA GLU A 283 10.00 6.69 15.18
C GLU A 283 8.70 6.79 15.95
N TRP A 284 8.15 5.62 16.29
CA TRP A 284 7.01 5.46 17.17
C TRP A 284 7.42 4.75 18.46
N HIS A 285 6.99 5.31 19.59
CA HIS A 285 7.12 4.66 20.90
C HIS A 285 5.76 4.67 21.59
N MET A 286 5.23 3.50 21.88
CA MET A 286 3.98 3.29 22.58
C MET A 286 4.25 2.97 24.05
N ASP A 287 3.43 3.53 24.96
CA ASP A 287 3.55 3.23 26.39
C ASP A 287 3.21 1.75 26.65
N GLU A 288 2.21 1.22 25.96
CA GLU A 288 1.79 -0.18 25.97
C GLU A 288 1.87 -0.77 24.55
N PRO A 289 2.11 -2.10 24.42
CA PRO A 289 2.07 -2.74 23.10
C PRO A 289 0.73 -2.53 22.40
N VAL A 290 0.77 -2.21 21.11
CA VAL A 290 -0.40 -1.91 20.30
C VAL A 290 -0.38 -2.73 19.04
N MET A 291 -1.54 -3.28 18.65
CA MET A 291 -1.69 -3.97 17.37
C MET A 291 -1.44 -3.01 16.22
N VAL A 292 -0.49 -3.37 15.37
CA VAL A 292 -0.12 -2.65 14.16
C VAL A 292 -0.60 -3.43 12.93
N GLN A 293 -0.99 -2.71 11.89
CA GLN A 293 -1.32 -3.26 10.59
C GLN A 293 -0.36 -2.70 9.53
N VAL A 294 -0.07 -3.53 8.54
CA VAL A 294 0.82 -3.23 7.40
C VAL A 294 0.11 -3.63 6.11
N ASP A 295 -0.14 -2.67 5.22
CA ASP A 295 -0.88 -2.85 3.95
C ASP A 295 -2.23 -3.58 4.13
N GLY A 296 -2.86 -3.43 5.29
CA GLY A 296 -4.14 -4.05 5.61
C GLY A 296 -4.06 -5.43 6.25
N ASP A 297 -2.86 -5.98 6.43
CA ASP A 297 -2.66 -7.25 7.14
C ASP A 297 -2.27 -6.99 8.60
N PRO A 298 -2.76 -7.78 9.58
CA PRO A 298 -2.28 -7.72 10.96
C PRO A 298 -0.79 -8.05 11.02
N PHE A 299 -0.01 -7.16 11.62
CA PHE A 299 1.45 -7.36 11.77
C PHE A 299 1.81 -7.94 13.15
N GLY A 300 1.08 -7.55 14.18
CA GLY A 300 1.28 -7.96 15.56
C GLY A 300 1.32 -6.78 16.53
N GLU A 301 1.52 -7.09 17.80
CA GLU A 301 1.69 -6.10 18.85
C GLU A 301 3.11 -5.53 18.82
N VAL A 302 3.19 -4.20 18.80
CA VAL A 302 4.44 -3.42 18.67
C VAL A 302 4.50 -2.40 19.80
N LYS A 303 5.66 -2.25 20.43
CA LYS A 303 5.95 -1.25 21.45
C LYS A 303 6.78 -0.09 20.90
N SER A 304 7.64 -0.37 19.92
CA SER A 304 8.38 0.67 19.20
C SER A 304 8.54 0.30 17.72
N ALA A 305 8.61 1.31 16.88
CA ALA A 305 8.88 1.14 15.47
C ALA A 305 9.76 2.28 14.95
N VAL A 306 10.70 1.95 14.09
CA VAL A 306 11.43 2.90 13.27
C VAL A 306 11.04 2.64 11.84
N VAL A 307 10.47 3.62 11.17
CA VAL A 307 10.06 3.51 9.77
C VAL A 307 10.89 4.49 8.94
N THR A 308 11.49 3.98 7.89
CA THR A 308 12.37 4.74 6.98
C THR A 308 11.91 4.52 5.54
N VAL A 309 11.96 5.56 4.73
CA VAL A 309 11.74 5.43 3.29
C VAL A 309 12.99 4.89 2.62
N LEU A 310 12.81 3.91 1.74
CA LEU A 310 13.82 3.44 0.79
C LEU A 310 13.49 4.10 -0.56
N ALA A 311 14.12 5.25 -0.81
CA ALA A 311 13.78 6.09 -1.94
C ALA A 311 14.09 5.41 -3.29
N GLY A 312 13.09 5.36 -4.17
CA GLY A 312 13.21 4.77 -5.51
C GLY A 312 13.66 3.32 -5.52
N ALA A 313 13.42 2.55 -4.47
CA ALA A 313 13.94 1.20 -4.29
C ALA A 313 13.30 0.16 -5.23
N LEU A 314 12.12 0.41 -5.78
CA LEU A 314 11.43 -0.53 -6.68
C LEU A 314 11.16 0.09 -8.04
N THR A 315 11.54 -0.61 -9.11
CA THR A 315 11.17 -0.23 -10.48
C THR A 315 9.85 -0.92 -10.84
N VAL A 316 8.81 -0.16 -11.21
CA VAL A 316 7.50 -0.69 -11.60
C VAL A 316 7.09 -0.20 -12.98
N ARG A 317 6.29 -1.03 -13.69
CA ARG A 317 5.68 -0.64 -14.97
C ARG A 317 4.41 0.16 -14.73
N VAL A 318 4.35 1.37 -15.31
CA VAL A 318 3.20 2.29 -15.22
C VAL A 318 2.70 2.69 -16.61
N PRO A 319 1.46 3.22 -16.73
CA PRO A 319 0.90 3.67 -18.00
C PRO A 319 1.74 4.70 -18.72
#